data_a5d2043a9368080bd25dffa4d6533002
#
_entry.id   a5d2043a9368080bd25dffa4d6533002
#
_cell.length_a   1.000
_cell.length_b   1.000
_cell.length_c   1.000
_cell.angle_alpha   90.00
_cell.angle_beta   90.00
_cell.angle_gamma   90.00
#
_symmetry.space_group_name_H-M   'P 1'
#
loop_
_entity.id
_entity.type
_entity.pdbx_description
1 polymer ?
#
loop_
_entity_poly.entity_id
_entity_poly.type
_entity_poly.pdbx_seq_one_letter_code
_entity_poly.pdbx_strand_id
1 'polypeptide(L)'
;SGLITNIPLIKKIAQKNKPIILSTGMAFESEIVKAMKTIKKYNSRELAVLVCTSIYPCKDYMINLSKISTYKKKFKAIIGYSDHTQDNFASISSVLMGAKVIEKHITFKKMNFGDHKISADFKEMSKLIKGIRRAESIIGKSKIEPNNEELKFRKLYLKKIISKKKIIKGE
;
A
#
# COMPACT_ATOMS: atom_id res chain seq x y z
N SER A 1 -17.26 1.74 0.95
CA SER A 1 -17.35 1.47 -0.50
C SER A 1 -18.75 1.69 -1.03
N GLY A 2 -19.76 0.93 -0.58
CA GLY A 2 -21.11 0.90 -1.16
C GLY A 2 -21.87 2.22 -1.23
N LEU A 3 -21.41 3.26 -0.56
CA LEU A 3 -22.03 4.60 -0.57
C LEU A 3 -21.23 5.64 -1.37
N ILE A 4 -20.24 5.22 -2.16
CA ILE A 4 -19.36 6.16 -2.88
C ILE A 4 -20.11 6.99 -3.93
N THR A 5 -21.22 6.48 -4.45
CA THR A 5 -22.09 7.18 -5.41
C THR A 5 -23.12 8.10 -4.76
N ASN A 6 -23.30 8.02 -3.44
CA ASN A 6 -24.21 8.89 -2.69
C ASN A 6 -23.58 10.28 -2.45
N ILE A 7 -23.59 11.11 -3.49
CA ILE A 7 -22.98 12.44 -3.48
C ILE A 7 -23.56 13.37 -2.40
N PRO A 8 -24.88 13.38 -2.09
CA PRO A 8 -25.42 14.16 -0.99
C PRO A 8 -24.80 13.79 0.36
N LEU A 9 -24.65 12.49 0.66
CA LEU A 9 -24.00 12.00 1.87
C LEU A 9 -22.53 12.42 1.92
N ILE A 10 -21.77 12.21 0.84
CA ILE A 10 -20.35 12.59 0.73
C ILE A 10 -20.19 14.10 0.99
N LYS A 11 -21.05 14.93 0.41
CA LYS A 11 -21.06 16.37 0.68
C LYS A 11 -21.27 16.68 2.16
N LYS A 12 -22.26 16.04 2.79
CA LYS A 12 -22.54 16.23 4.23
C LYS A 12 -21.36 15.84 5.12
N ILE A 13 -20.71 14.72 4.81
CA ILE A 13 -19.49 14.26 5.50
C ILE A 13 -18.35 15.26 5.30
N ALA A 14 -18.10 15.69 4.06
CA ALA A 14 -17.04 16.63 3.72
C ALA A 14 -17.17 17.96 4.46
N GLN A 15 -18.40 18.47 4.61
CA GLN A 15 -18.68 19.70 5.36
C GLN A 15 -18.30 19.65 6.85
N LYS A 16 -18.04 18.44 7.40
CA LYS A 16 -17.51 18.30 8.78
C LYS A 16 -16.05 18.70 8.91
N ASN A 17 -15.35 18.90 7.79
CA ASN A 17 -13.96 19.31 7.70
C ASN A 17 -13.00 18.50 8.60
N LYS A 18 -13.15 17.17 8.56
CA LYS A 18 -12.28 16.19 9.22
C LYS A 18 -11.52 15.41 8.15
N PRO A 19 -10.36 14.79 8.46
CA PRO A 19 -9.70 13.86 7.54
C PRO A 19 -10.68 12.75 7.10
N ILE A 20 -10.63 12.38 5.82
CA ILE A 20 -11.55 11.39 5.24
C ILE A 20 -10.76 10.23 4.67
N ILE A 21 -11.20 9.01 5.00
CA ILE A 21 -10.76 7.77 4.36
C ILE A 21 -11.90 7.30 3.45
N LEU A 22 -11.64 7.24 2.14
CA LEU A 22 -12.60 6.86 1.11
C LEU A 22 -12.23 5.50 0.53
N SER A 23 -13.00 4.47 0.85
CA SER A 23 -12.87 3.15 0.22
C SER A 23 -13.61 3.11 -1.11
N THR A 24 -13.03 2.45 -2.13
CA THR A 24 -13.46 2.52 -3.54
C THR A 24 -13.98 1.19 -4.10
N GLY A 25 -14.26 0.20 -3.25
CA GLY A 25 -14.79 -1.08 -3.69
C GLY A 25 -16.07 -0.92 -4.52
N MET A 26 -16.20 -1.70 -5.60
CA MET A 26 -17.30 -1.71 -6.57
C MET A 26 -17.45 -0.44 -7.43
N ALA A 27 -16.60 0.58 -7.24
CA ALA A 27 -16.74 1.84 -7.97
C ALA A 27 -15.95 1.86 -9.28
N PHE A 28 -16.53 2.48 -10.29
CA PHE A 28 -15.82 2.89 -11.50
C PHE A 28 -14.96 4.13 -11.24
N GLU A 29 -13.94 4.33 -12.07
CA GLU A 29 -13.03 5.49 -11.94
C GLU A 29 -13.78 6.84 -11.95
N SER A 30 -14.77 6.99 -12.81
CA SER A 30 -15.59 8.21 -12.91
C SER A 30 -16.33 8.54 -11.62
N GLU A 31 -16.81 7.52 -10.91
CA GLU A 31 -17.49 7.66 -9.62
C GLU A 31 -16.53 8.06 -8.52
N ILE A 32 -15.33 7.45 -8.50
CA ILE A 32 -14.25 7.83 -7.57
C ILE A 32 -13.87 9.28 -7.77
N VAL A 33 -13.65 9.70 -9.02
CA VAL A 33 -13.30 11.09 -9.36
C VAL A 33 -14.41 12.06 -8.92
N LYS A 34 -15.69 11.71 -9.15
CA LYS A 34 -16.83 12.52 -8.73
C LYS A 34 -16.88 12.67 -7.20
N ALA A 35 -16.70 11.58 -6.46
CA ALA A 35 -16.66 11.58 -5.02
C ALA A 35 -15.50 12.45 -4.49
N MET A 36 -14.29 12.27 -5.03
CA MET A 36 -13.10 13.06 -4.66
C MET A 36 -13.26 14.55 -4.94
N LYS A 37 -13.82 14.91 -6.10
CA LYS A 37 -14.14 16.32 -6.44
C LYS A 37 -15.11 16.92 -5.44
N THR A 38 -16.16 16.17 -5.06
CA THR A 38 -17.11 16.61 -4.04
C THR A 38 -16.43 16.81 -2.68
N ILE A 39 -15.60 15.86 -2.24
CA ILE A 39 -14.86 16.00 -0.98
C ILE A 39 -13.99 17.25 -1.02
N LYS A 40 -13.14 17.40 -2.04
CA LYS A 40 -12.22 18.55 -2.16
C LYS A 40 -12.92 19.91 -2.22
N LYS A 41 -14.16 19.97 -2.75
CA LYS A 41 -14.95 21.20 -2.79
C LYS A 41 -15.38 21.68 -1.40
N TYR A 42 -15.63 20.77 -0.48
CA TYR A 42 -16.22 21.06 0.84
C TYR A 42 -15.32 20.71 2.02
N ASN A 43 -14.11 20.20 1.78
CA ASN A 43 -13.17 19.77 2.81
C ASN A 43 -11.74 20.11 2.39
N SER A 44 -11.00 20.77 3.29
CA SER A 44 -9.59 21.14 3.11
C SER A 44 -8.61 20.19 3.82
N ARG A 45 -9.13 19.16 4.53
CA ARG A 45 -8.30 18.20 5.27
C ARG A 45 -7.84 17.07 4.37
N GLU A 46 -6.95 16.25 4.91
CA GLU A 46 -6.36 15.13 4.21
C GLU A 46 -7.42 14.13 3.72
N LEU A 47 -7.19 13.60 2.53
CA LEU A 47 -7.98 12.54 1.92
C LEU A 47 -7.10 11.34 1.66
N ALA A 48 -7.45 10.19 2.24
CA ALA A 48 -6.93 8.89 1.86
C ALA A 48 -7.96 8.16 0.98
N VAL A 49 -7.47 7.54 -0.11
CA VAL A 49 -8.30 6.75 -1.03
C VAL A 49 -7.78 5.32 -1.02
N LEU A 50 -8.65 4.38 -0.64
CA LEU A 50 -8.25 2.99 -0.49
C LEU A 50 -8.66 2.18 -1.71
N VAL A 51 -7.71 1.46 -2.30
CA VAL A 51 -7.99 0.34 -3.20
C VAL A 51 -8.70 -0.72 -2.38
N CYS A 52 -9.83 -1.22 -2.89
CA CYS A 52 -10.67 -2.16 -2.18
C CYS A 52 -11.35 -3.13 -3.16
N THR A 53 -11.47 -4.39 -2.79
CA THR A 53 -12.35 -5.37 -3.44
C THR A 53 -13.40 -5.79 -2.41
N SER A 54 -14.66 -5.38 -2.63
CA SER A 54 -15.76 -5.62 -1.69
C SER A 54 -16.38 -7.02 -1.90
N ILE A 55 -15.58 -8.07 -1.69
CA ILE A 55 -15.97 -9.48 -1.70
C ILE A 55 -15.40 -10.10 -0.41
N TYR A 56 -16.19 -10.89 0.30
CA TYR A 56 -15.94 -11.37 1.66
C TYR A 56 -16.11 -12.90 1.77
N PRO A 57 -15.04 -13.73 1.83
CA PRO A 57 -13.63 -13.37 1.69
C PRO A 57 -13.23 -13.05 0.25
N CYS A 58 -12.24 -12.18 0.07
CA CYS A 58 -11.64 -11.90 -1.22
C CYS A 58 -10.57 -12.95 -1.55
N LYS A 59 -10.64 -13.55 -2.74
CA LYS A 59 -9.62 -14.48 -3.24
C LYS A 59 -8.48 -13.70 -3.91
N ASP A 60 -7.27 -14.27 -3.88
CA ASP A 60 -6.05 -13.59 -4.33
C ASP A 60 -6.14 -13.02 -5.75
N TYR A 61 -6.70 -13.78 -6.71
CA TYR A 61 -6.83 -13.33 -8.10
C TYR A 61 -7.79 -12.14 -8.30
N MET A 62 -8.59 -11.78 -7.29
CA MET A 62 -9.53 -10.65 -7.32
C MET A 62 -8.92 -9.36 -6.74
N ILE A 63 -7.79 -9.45 -6.02
CA ILE A 63 -7.24 -8.33 -5.22
C ILE A 63 -6.74 -7.19 -6.11
N ASN A 64 -5.96 -7.51 -7.16
CA ASN A 64 -5.40 -6.53 -8.10
C ASN A 64 -4.61 -5.39 -7.44
N LEU A 65 -3.60 -5.70 -6.62
CA LEU A 65 -2.76 -4.70 -5.93
C LEU A 65 -2.07 -3.70 -6.87
N SER A 66 -1.88 -4.04 -8.15
CA SER A 66 -1.37 -3.11 -9.18
C SER A 66 -2.18 -1.82 -9.30
N LYS A 67 -3.46 -1.84 -8.91
CA LYS A 67 -4.30 -0.64 -8.82
C LYS A 67 -3.70 0.44 -7.90
N ILE A 68 -2.93 0.07 -6.87
CA ILE A 68 -2.26 1.02 -5.98
C ILE A 68 -1.34 1.95 -6.79
N SER A 69 -0.53 1.39 -7.69
CA SER A 69 0.34 2.19 -8.56
C SER A 69 -0.46 3.09 -9.51
N THR A 70 -1.57 2.60 -10.04
CA THR A 70 -2.48 3.39 -10.88
C THR A 70 -3.10 4.55 -10.09
N TYR A 71 -3.59 4.29 -8.87
CA TYR A 71 -4.15 5.32 -8.00
C TYR A 71 -3.12 6.39 -7.63
N LYS A 72 -1.88 5.99 -7.31
CA LYS A 72 -0.77 6.93 -7.04
C LYS A 72 -0.50 7.87 -8.21
N LYS A 73 -0.59 7.37 -9.45
CA LYS A 73 -0.36 8.19 -10.65
C LYS A 73 -1.55 9.12 -10.94
N LYS A 74 -2.78 8.65 -10.71
CA LYS A 74 -4.00 9.37 -11.11
C LYS A 74 -4.54 10.32 -10.03
N PHE A 75 -4.41 9.98 -8.76
CA PHE A 75 -5.08 10.68 -7.67
C PHE A 75 -4.07 11.44 -6.79
N LYS A 76 -4.29 12.75 -6.62
CA LYS A 76 -3.56 13.57 -5.64
C LYS A 76 -4.17 13.36 -4.25
N ALA A 77 -3.91 12.18 -3.64
CA ALA A 77 -4.40 11.77 -2.34
C ALA A 77 -3.42 10.77 -1.70
N ILE A 78 -3.56 10.52 -0.40
CA ILE A 78 -2.89 9.40 0.25
C ILE A 78 -3.53 8.10 -0.26
N ILE A 79 -2.74 7.17 -0.78
CA ILE A 79 -3.26 5.91 -1.28
C ILE A 79 -3.08 4.82 -0.23
N GLY A 80 -4.14 4.05 -0.02
CA GLY A 80 -4.16 2.91 0.91
C GLY A 80 -4.82 1.68 0.31
N TYR A 81 -4.98 0.67 1.15
CA TYR A 81 -5.58 -0.61 0.80
C TYR A 81 -6.55 -1.06 1.90
N SER A 82 -7.76 -1.47 1.51
CA SER A 82 -8.78 -2.08 2.37
C SER A 82 -8.84 -3.57 2.06
N ASP A 83 -8.49 -4.38 3.04
CA ASP A 83 -8.21 -5.80 2.90
C ASP A 83 -9.35 -6.68 3.42
N HIS A 84 -9.90 -7.54 2.54
CA HIS A 84 -10.92 -8.53 2.84
C HIS A 84 -10.45 -9.98 2.62
N THR A 85 -9.12 -10.19 2.57
CA THR A 85 -8.54 -11.53 2.56
C THR A 85 -8.54 -12.15 3.96
N GLN A 86 -8.33 -13.47 4.04
CA GLN A 86 -8.34 -14.18 5.31
C GLN A 86 -7.00 -14.10 6.06
N ASP A 87 -5.91 -13.77 5.35
CA ASP A 87 -4.57 -13.65 5.94
C ASP A 87 -4.02 -12.22 5.86
N ASN A 88 -2.72 -12.05 6.08
CA ASN A 88 -2.04 -10.76 6.12
C ASN A 88 -1.19 -10.47 4.88
N PHE A 89 -1.10 -11.42 3.93
CA PHE A 89 -0.16 -11.31 2.82
C PHE A 89 -0.47 -10.15 1.90
N ALA A 90 -1.74 -9.97 1.53
CA ALA A 90 -2.18 -8.86 0.68
C ALA A 90 -1.93 -7.49 1.32
N SER A 91 -2.24 -7.35 2.61
CA SER A 91 -1.99 -6.12 3.37
C SER A 91 -0.50 -5.76 3.40
N ILE A 92 0.39 -6.72 3.71
CA ILE A 92 1.84 -6.51 3.75
C ILE A 92 2.36 -6.17 2.34
N SER A 93 1.93 -6.92 1.32
CA SER A 93 2.33 -6.69 -0.08
C SER A 93 1.89 -5.33 -0.59
N SER A 94 0.71 -4.84 -0.16
CA SER A 94 0.21 -3.52 -0.54
C SER A 94 1.12 -2.38 -0.08
N VAL A 95 1.78 -2.54 1.08
CA VAL A 95 2.78 -1.57 1.58
C VAL A 95 3.99 -1.51 0.66
N LEU A 96 4.48 -2.66 0.16
CA LEU A 96 5.56 -2.72 -0.83
C LEU A 96 5.16 -2.03 -2.16
N MET A 97 3.87 -2.07 -2.52
CA MET A 97 3.32 -1.35 -3.67
C MET A 97 3.12 0.16 -3.38
N GLY A 98 3.30 0.60 -2.14
CA GLY A 98 3.26 1.99 -1.72
C GLY A 98 1.95 2.44 -1.09
N ALA A 99 1.12 1.53 -0.58
CA ALA A 99 0.01 1.87 0.30
C ALA A 99 0.53 2.51 1.60
N LYS A 100 -0.13 3.57 2.05
CA LYS A 100 0.21 4.33 3.28
C LYS A 100 -0.83 4.16 4.39
N VAL A 101 -2.00 3.64 4.04
CA VAL A 101 -3.09 3.33 4.97
C VAL A 101 -3.53 1.90 4.70
N ILE A 102 -3.62 1.10 5.76
CA ILE A 102 -4.16 -0.26 5.70
C ILE A 102 -5.42 -0.31 6.57
N GLU A 103 -6.49 -0.84 5.99
CA GLU A 103 -7.76 -1.10 6.66
C GLU A 103 -7.99 -2.61 6.67
N LYS A 104 -8.26 -3.18 7.84
CA LYS A 104 -8.48 -4.63 8.03
C LYS A 104 -9.55 -4.84 9.09
N HIS A 105 -10.46 -5.77 8.83
CA HIS A 105 -11.43 -6.21 9.83
C HIS A 105 -10.73 -6.84 11.03
N ILE A 106 -11.25 -6.58 12.24
CA ILE A 106 -10.72 -7.13 13.49
C ILE A 106 -11.85 -7.82 14.29
N THR A 107 -11.51 -8.89 14.98
CA THR A 107 -12.45 -9.59 15.88
C THR A 107 -11.78 -10.01 17.19
N PHE A 108 -12.55 -10.04 18.26
CA PHE A 108 -12.08 -10.60 19.54
C PHE A 108 -11.93 -12.12 19.50
N LYS A 109 -12.80 -12.81 18.75
CA LYS A 109 -12.81 -14.27 18.62
C LYS A 109 -13.12 -14.66 17.17
N LYS A 110 -12.30 -15.51 16.59
CA LYS A 110 -12.57 -16.10 15.26
C LYS A 110 -13.83 -16.95 15.30
N MET A 111 -14.71 -16.73 14.34
CA MET A 111 -15.90 -17.52 14.11
C MET A 111 -16.08 -17.76 12.60
N ASN A 112 -16.72 -18.86 12.24
CA ASN A 112 -16.85 -19.25 10.82
C ASN A 112 -18.15 -18.70 10.18
N PHE A 113 -18.52 -17.46 10.50
CA PHE A 113 -19.66 -16.79 9.87
C PHE A 113 -19.40 -15.29 9.70
N GLY A 114 -20.12 -14.67 8.76
CA GLY A 114 -20.05 -13.24 8.48
C GLY A 114 -18.61 -12.71 8.33
N ASP A 115 -18.40 -11.50 8.78
CA ASP A 115 -17.11 -10.80 8.69
C ASP A 115 -16.03 -11.39 9.62
N HIS A 116 -16.39 -12.23 10.59
CA HIS A 116 -15.41 -12.93 11.42
C HIS A 116 -14.45 -13.81 10.60
N LYS A 117 -14.91 -14.32 9.44
CA LYS A 117 -14.06 -15.15 8.54
C LYS A 117 -12.84 -14.42 8.01
N ILE A 118 -12.95 -13.11 7.78
CA ILE A 118 -11.91 -12.25 7.21
C ILE A 118 -11.25 -11.36 8.25
N SER A 119 -11.81 -11.32 9.47
CA SER A 119 -11.30 -10.47 10.54
C SER A 119 -10.03 -11.05 11.15
N ALA A 120 -9.05 -10.20 11.38
CA ALA A 120 -7.87 -10.58 12.15
C ALA A 120 -8.19 -10.61 13.64
N ASP A 121 -7.75 -11.63 14.37
CA ASP A 121 -7.70 -11.58 15.81
C ASP A 121 -6.49 -10.75 16.30
N PHE A 122 -6.35 -10.55 17.61
CA PHE A 122 -5.25 -9.75 18.16
C PHE A 122 -3.85 -10.30 17.84
N LYS A 123 -3.71 -11.63 17.77
CA LYS A 123 -2.44 -12.30 17.44
C LYS A 123 -2.11 -12.09 15.96
N GLU A 124 -3.09 -12.23 15.08
CA GLU A 124 -2.94 -12.00 13.65
C GLU A 124 -2.71 -10.51 13.35
N MET A 125 -3.39 -9.60 14.04
CA MET A 125 -3.17 -8.16 13.91
C MET A 125 -1.76 -7.77 14.37
N SER A 126 -1.26 -8.34 15.47
CA SER A 126 0.13 -8.12 15.89
C SER A 126 1.14 -8.59 14.85
N LYS A 127 0.90 -9.77 14.23
CA LYS A 127 1.73 -10.27 13.11
C LYS A 127 1.66 -9.34 11.90
N LEU A 128 0.47 -8.84 11.57
CA LEU A 128 0.27 -7.88 10.47
C LEU A 128 1.11 -6.63 10.69
N ILE A 129 1.01 -6.01 11.86
CA ILE A 129 1.76 -4.78 12.18
C ILE A 129 3.26 -5.03 12.08
N LYS A 130 3.77 -6.13 12.66
CA LYS A 130 5.19 -6.51 12.54
C LYS A 130 5.61 -6.73 11.08
N GLY A 131 4.75 -7.40 10.30
CA GLY A 131 4.98 -7.62 8.86
C GLY A 131 5.04 -6.32 8.08
N ILE A 132 4.15 -5.37 8.35
CA ILE A 132 4.15 -4.04 7.73
C ILE A 132 5.45 -3.29 8.06
N ARG A 133 5.87 -3.24 9.34
CA ARG A 133 7.13 -2.57 9.74
C ARG A 133 8.36 -3.21 9.07
N ARG A 134 8.36 -4.54 8.94
CA ARG A 134 9.39 -5.26 8.20
C ARG A 134 9.38 -4.90 6.71
N ALA A 135 8.21 -4.85 6.07
CA ALA A 135 8.06 -4.44 4.68
C ALA A 135 8.58 -3.01 4.46
N GLU A 136 8.26 -2.06 5.35
CA GLU A 136 8.77 -0.69 5.31
C GLU A 136 10.30 -0.64 5.37
N SER A 137 10.93 -1.46 6.22
CA SER A 137 12.39 -1.52 6.31
C SER A 137 13.07 -2.12 5.07
N ILE A 138 12.39 -3.06 4.39
CA ILE A 138 12.88 -3.73 3.18
C ILE A 138 12.82 -2.81 1.95
N ILE A 139 11.83 -1.92 1.86
CA ILE A 139 11.68 -0.99 0.73
C ILE A 139 12.97 -0.18 0.52
N GLY A 140 13.63 0.25 1.61
CA GLY A 140 14.91 0.95 1.57
C GLY A 140 14.88 2.21 0.70
N LYS A 141 16.01 2.48 0.04
CA LYS A 141 16.22 3.63 -0.86
C LYS A 141 16.22 3.17 -2.32
N SER A 142 15.70 4.00 -3.21
CA SER A 142 15.69 3.71 -4.67
C SER A 142 17.01 4.04 -5.37
N LYS A 143 18.04 4.49 -4.64
CA LYS A 143 19.33 4.85 -5.22
C LYS A 143 20.14 3.60 -5.58
N ILE A 144 20.68 3.56 -6.81
CA ILE A 144 21.51 2.44 -7.29
C ILE A 144 22.93 2.68 -6.80
N GLU A 145 23.22 2.24 -5.60
CA GLU A 145 24.56 2.28 -5.01
C GLU A 145 24.73 1.14 -4.00
N PRO A 146 25.94 0.63 -3.83
CA PRO A 146 26.22 -0.35 -2.79
C PRO A 146 26.04 0.27 -1.40
N ASN A 147 25.51 -0.51 -0.46
CA ASN A 147 25.44 -0.09 0.93
C ASN A 147 26.85 -0.10 1.58
N ASN A 148 26.93 0.45 2.80
CA ASN A 148 28.23 0.58 3.50
C ASN A 148 28.93 -0.75 3.74
N GLU A 149 28.19 -1.84 3.98
CA GLU A 149 28.76 -3.16 4.17
C GLU A 149 29.30 -3.73 2.86
N GLU A 150 28.54 -3.60 1.77
CA GLU A 150 29.01 -4.00 0.43
C GLU A 150 30.27 -3.22 -0.01
N LEU A 151 30.40 -1.94 0.37
CA LEU A 151 31.60 -1.16 0.07
C LEU A 151 32.86 -1.74 0.74
N LYS A 152 32.75 -2.34 1.95
CA LYS A 152 33.87 -3.04 2.61
C LYS A 152 34.32 -4.25 1.78
N PHE A 153 33.36 -5.04 1.26
CA PHE A 153 33.63 -6.23 0.47
C PHE A 153 34.05 -5.91 -0.97
N ARG A 154 33.62 -4.78 -1.51
CA ARG A 154 33.92 -4.36 -2.88
C ARG A 154 35.41 -4.39 -3.19
N LYS A 155 36.27 -3.95 -2.26
CA LYS A 155 37.73 -3.94 -2.43
C LYS A 155 38.32 -5.35 -2.50
N LEU A 156 37.71 -6.32 -1.85
CA LEU A 156 38.18 -7.70 -1.77
C LEU A 156 37.71 -8.56 -2.96
N TYR A 157 36.49 -8.36 -3.40
CA TYR A 157 35.83 -9.26 -4.36
C TYR A 157 35.76 -8.74 -5.80
N LEU A 158 35.81 -7.43 -6.02
CA LEU A 158 35.81 -6.91 -7.39
C LEU A 158 37.14 -7.22 -8.07
N LYS A 159 37.06 -7.97 -9.18
CA LYS A 159 38.19 -8.26 -10.05
C LYS A 159 38.59 -6.99 -10.79
N LYS A 160 39.90 -6.83 -10.95
CA LYS A 160 40.52 -5.75 -11.75
C LYS A 160 41.48 -6.35 -12.75
N ILE A 161 41.58 -5.74 -13.90
CA ILE A 161 42.63 -6.04 -14.85
C ILE A 161 43.89 -5.32 -14.35
N ILE A 162 44.96 -6.08 -14.16
CA ILE A 162 46.27 -5.55 -13.78
C ILE A 162 47.33 -6.07 -14.73
N SER A 163 48.38 -5.31 -14.95
CA SER A 163 49.56 -5.78 -15.71
C SER A 163 50.25 -6.88 -14.93
N LYS A 164 50.64 -7.97 -15.61
CA LYS A 164 51.43 -9.07 -15.02
C LYS A 164 52.91 -8.68 -14.84
N LYS A 165 53.40 -7.73 -15.61
CA LYS A 165 54.78 -7.21 -15.58
C LYS A 165 54.77 -5.67 -15.67
N LYS A 166 55.90 -5.06 -15.35
CA LYS A 166 56.13 -3.62 -15.56
C LYS A 166 56.00 -3.32 -17.06
N ILE A 167 55.17 -2.37 -17.43
CA ILE A 167 55.01 -1.86 -18.79
C ILE A 167 55.87 -0.60 -18.91
N ILE A 168 56.73 -0.56 -19.90
CA ILE A 168 57.64 0.58 -20.19
C ILE A 168 56.91 1.53 -21.15
N LYS A 169 57.19 2.85 -21.04
CA LYS A 169 56.58 3.85 -21.93
C LYS A 169 56.88 3.52 -23.40
N GLY A 170 55.83 3.22 -24.18
CA GLY A 170 55.89 2.87 -25.60
C GLY A 170 55.72 1.39 -25.94
N GLU A 171 55.54 0.50 -24.91
CA GLU A 171 55.13 -0.91 -25.09
C GLU A 171 53.62 -1.06 -25.29
#